data_c8a4b1787d076480eb1057a12c7a1105
#
_entry.id   c8a4b1787d076480eb1057a12c7a1105
#
_cell.length_a   1.000
_cell.length_b   1.000
_cell.length_c   1.000
_cell.angle_alpha   90.00
_cell.angle_beta   90.00
_cell.angle_gamma   90.00
#
_symmetry.space_group_name_H-M   'P 1'
#
loop_
_entity.id
_entity.type
_entity.pdbx_description
1 polymer ?
#
loop_
_entity_poly.entity_id
_entity_poly.type
_entity_poly.pdbx_seq_one_letter_code
_entity_poly.pdbx_strand_id
1 'polypeptide(L)'
;MVPNCAYGIDLGTSNIKIYSLSDDSVMMEKNMIAIENKKNIFAYGNSAYEMYEKAPANIQISHPLSNGVIADINNMERLIHLFISDMSKGNIRPADFYIAVPTDITEVEKRAFYDLIKDA
;
A
#
# COMPACT_ATOMS: atom_id res chain seq x y z
N MET A 1 18.39 -24.17 -0.15
CA MET A 1 17.81 -23.24 0.84
C MET A 1 16.96 -22.21 0.12
N VAL A 2 15.73 -22.09 0.51
CA VAL A 2 14.83 -21.09 -0.08
C VAL A 2 15.17 -19.74 0.57
N PRO A 3 15.50 -18.72 -0.23
CA PRO A 3 15.76 -17.39 0.34
C PRO A 3 14.53 -16.91 1.10
N ASN A 4 14.73 -16.35 2.27
CA ASN A 4 13.65 -15.75 3.02
C ASN A 4 13.17 -14.51 2.28
N CYS A 5 11.88 -14.45 2.01
CA CYS A 5 11.27 -13.24 1.50
C CYS A 5 11.04 -12.29 2.66
N ALA A 6 11.55 -11.08 2.56
CA ALA A 6 11.33 -10.05 3.58
C ALA A 6 11.14 -8.71 2.90
N TYR A 7 10.19 -7.95 3.39
CA TYR A 7 9.86 -6.63 2.88
C TYR A 7 9.87 -5.61 4.00
N GLY A 8 10.51 -4.48 3.75
CA GLY A 8 10.39 -3.31 4.61
C GLY A 8 9.39 -2.34 4.00
N ILE A 9 8.40 -1.92 4.76
CA ILE A 9 7.33 -1.05 4.27
C ILE A 9 7.30 0.23 5.09
N ASP A 10 7.46 1.36 4.41
CA ASP A 10 7.30 2.68 5.00
C ASP A 10 5.99 3.27 4.46
N LEU A 11 4.97 3.31 5.32
CA LEU A 11 3.66 3.82 4.96
C LEU A 11 3.57 5.30 5.26
N GLY A 12 3.75 6.11 4.23
CA GLY A 12 3.58 7.55 4.34
C GLY A 12 2.23 8.00 3.82
N THR A 13 1.80 9.19 4.22
CA THR A 13 0.55 9.78 3.77
C THR A 13 0.56 10.00 2.26
N SER A 14 1.66 10.49 1.73
CA SER A 14 1.78 10.80 0.31
C SER A 14 2.37 9.66 -0.51
N ASN A 15 3.29 8.91 0.07
CA ASN A 15 4.03 7.86 -0.65
C ASN A 15 4.12 6.60 0.18
N ILE A 16 4.17 5.47 -0.53
CA ILE A 16 4.50 4.16 0.05
C ILE A 16 5.86 3.77 -0.50
N LYS A 17 6.77 3.36 0.38
CA LYS A 17 8.08 2.88 -0.01
C LYS A 17 8.22 1.43 0.46
N ILE A 18 8.54 0.54 -0.45
CA ILE A 18 8.70 -0.88 -0.14
C ILE A 18 10.08 -1.33 -0.60
N TYR A 19 10.80 -1.95 0.32
CA TYR A 19 12.12 -2.51 0.06
C TYR A 19 12.02 -4.03 0.12
N SER A 20 12.50 -4.70 -0.94
CA SER A 20 12.58 -6.16 -0.98
C SER A 20 13.99 -6.59 -0.63
N LEU A 21 14.14 -7.27 0.50
CA LEU A 21 15.45 -7.77 0.94
C LEU A 21 15.96 -8.89 0.03
N SER A 22 15.06 -9.71 -0.49
CA SER A 22 15.42 -10.83 -1.34
C SER A 22 16.06 -10.39 -2.66
N ASP A 23 15.51 -9.34 -3.26
CA ASP A 23 15.93 -8.85 -4.58
C ASP A 23 16.81 -7.61 -4.48
N ASP A 24 17.00 -7.08 -3.29
CA ASP A 24 17.71 -5.82 -3.07
C ASP A 24 17.16 -4.71 -3.96
N SER A 25 15.85 -4.64 -4.05
CA SER A 25 15.14 -3.64 -4.85
C SER A 25 14.25 -2.78 -3.98
N VAL A 26 13.99 -1.58 -4.45
CA VAL A 26 13.12 -0.64 -3.73
C VAL A 26 12.09 -0.08 -4.71
N MET A 27 10.88 0.10 -4.21
CA MET A 27 9.79 0.74 -4.93
C MET A 27 9.29 1.91 -4.11
N MET A 28 9.00 3.02 -4.77
CA MET A 28 8.31 4.15 -4.13
C MET A 28 7.20 4.61 -5.05
N GLU A 29 5.98 4.64 -4.54
CA GLU A 29 4.81 5.04 -5.30
C GLU A 29 3.89 5.90 -4.46
N LYS A 30 3.03 6.65 -5.11
CA LYS A 30 2.02 7.46 -4.42
C LYS A 30 1.05 6.56 -3.67
N ASN A 31 0.68 6.98 -2.47
CA ASN A 31 -0.32 6.29 -1.66
C ASN A 31 -1.72 6.72 -2.10
N MET A 32 -2.10 6.28 -3.29
CA MET A 32 -3.34 6.66 -3.93
C MET A 32 -3.93 5.49 -4.70
N ILE A 33 -5.25 5.46 -4.78
CA ILE A 33 -5.96 4.45 -5.55
C ILE A 33 -7.13 5.10 -6.27
N ALA A 34 -7.35 4.71 -7.51
CA ALA A 34 -8.48 5.20 -8.32
C ALA A 34 -9.50 4.08 -8.46
N ILE A 35 -10.71 4.33 -8.02
CA ILE A 35 -11.79 3.35 -8.01
C ILE A 35 -12.84 3.74 -9.04
N GLU A 36 -13.17 2.82 -9.93
CA GLU A 36 -14.18 3.01 -10.97
C GLU A 36 -15.51 2.44 -10.50
N ASN A 37 -16.57 3.22 -10.65
CA ASN A 37 -17.94 2.81 -10.33
C ASN A 37 -18.08 2.26 -8.90
N LYS A 38 -17.29 2.80 -7.98
CA LYS A 38 -17.29 2.44 -6.56
C LYS A 38 -16.89 0.99 -6.27
N LYS A 39 -16.39 0.25 -7.26
CA LYS A 39 -16.07 -1.17 -7.12
C LYS A 39 -14.70 -1.56 -7.60
N ASN A 40 -14.35 -1.16 -8.80
CA ASN A 40 -13.19 -1.71 -9.51
C ASN A 40 -11.98 -0.82 -9.37
N ILE A 41 -10.83 -1.41 -9.17
CA ILE A 41 -9.57 -0.66 -9.18
C ILE A 41 -9.25 -0.32 -10.61
N PHE A 42 -9.24 0.98 -10.92
CA PHE A 42 -8.90 1.48 -12.25
C PHE A 42 -7.41 1.76 -12.37
N ALA A 43 -6.82 2.34 -11.33
CA ALA A 43 -5.39 2.65 -11.29
C ALA A 43 -4.96 2.77 -9.84
N TYR A 44 -3.67 2.65 -9.60
CA TYR A 44 -3.12 2.80 -8.26
C TYR A 44 -1.69 3.35 -8.32
N GLY A 45 -1.23 3.89 -7.20
CA GLY A 45 0.11 4.45 -7.12
C GLY A 45 0.29 5.67 -7.99
N ASN A 46 1.39 5.73 -8.72
CA ASN A 46 1.71 6.86 -9.58
C ASN A 46 0.69 7.03 -10.71
N SER A 47 0.13 5.93 -11.21
CA SER A 47 -0.91 6.00 -12.24
C SER A 47 -2.17 6.69 -11.73
N ALA A 48 -2.55 6.44 -10.49
CA ALA A 48 -3.68 7.13 -9.88
C ALA A 48 -3.37 8.62 -9.68
N TYR A 49 -2.13 8.94 -9.30
CA TYR A 49 -1.71 10.32 -9.12
C TYR A 49 -1.82 11.12 -10.43
N GLU A 50 -1.46 10.51 -11.54
CA GLU A 50 -1.55 11.18 -12.86
C GLU A 50 -2.98 11.53 -13.23
N MET A 51 -3.96 10.83 -12.68
CA MET A 51 -5.38 11.10 -12.92
C MET A 51 -5.96 12.14 -11.97
N TYR A 52 -5.22 12.53 -10.93
CA TYR A 52 -5.70 13.45 -9.91
C TYR A 52 -6.18 14.76 -10.56
N GLU A 53 -7.39 15.18 -10.19
CA GLU A 53 -8.06 16.37 -10.71
C GLU A 53 -8.48 16.27 -12.19
N LYS A 54 -8.17 15.16 -12.86
CA LYS A 54 -8.53 14.94 -14.27
C LYS A 54 -9.46 13.75 -14.47
N ALA A 55 -9.78 13.05 -13.41
CA ALA A 55 -10.54 11.81 -13.51
C ALA A 55 -11.99 12.08 -13.93
N PRO A 56 -12.57 11.21 -14.77
CA PRO A 56 -14.00 11.28 -15.08
C PRO A 56 -14.86 11.12 -13.81
N ALA A 57 -16.14 11.49 -13.92
CA ALA A 57 -17.05 11.49 -12.76
C ALA A 57 -17.25 10.09 -12.14
N ASN A 58 -17.08 9.03 -12.92
CA ASN A 58 -17.24 7.66 -12.43
C ASN A 58 -15.98 7.10 -11.76
N ILE A 59 -14.89 7.86 -11.72
CA ILE A 59 -13.64 7.46 -11.10
C ILE A 59 -13.37 8.34 -9.89
N GLN A 60 -13.19 7.70 -8.74
CA GLN A 60 -12.90 8.40 -7.49
C GLN A 60 -11.48 8.13 -7.06
N ILE A 61 -10.71 9.18 -6.80
CA ILE A 61 -9.35 9.07 -6.29
C ILE A 61 -9.42 9.07 -4.76
N SER A 62 -8.80 8.09 -4.14
CA SER A 62 -8.79 7.95 -2.70
C SER A 62 -7.37 7.96 -2.15
N HIS A 63 -7.22 8.58 -0.99
CA HIS A 63 -5.99 8.54 -0.19
C HIS A 63 -6.26 7.67 1.04
N PRO A 64 -5.89 6.37 0.99
CA PRO A 64 -6.26 5.46 2.08
C PRO A 64 -5.62 5.80 3.43
N LEU A 65 -4.50 6.51 3.41
CA LEU A 65 -3.83 6.97 4.64
C LEU A 65 -3.82 8.48 4.66
N SER A 66 -4.33 9.07 5.73
CA SER A 66 -4.40 10.52 5.88
C SER A 66 -3.95 10.91 7.27
N ASN A 67 -2.95 11.79 7.36
CA ASN A 67 -2.42 12.30 8.63
C ASN A 67 -2.02 11.18 9.61
N GLY A 68 -1.43 10.11 9.08
CA GLY A 68 -0.99 8.98 9.90
C GLY A 68 -2.11 8.05 10.34
N VAL A 69 -3.33 8.25 9.85
CA VAL A 69 -4.50 7.43 10.20
C VAL A 69 -5.01 6.71 8.95
N ILE A 70 -5.31 5.44 9.09
CA ILE A 70 -5.90 4.67 8.00
C ILE A 70 -7.37 5.10 7.84
N ALA A 71 -7.63 5.86 6.77
CA ALA A 71 -8.97 6.36 6.48
C ALA A 71 -9.85 5.32 5.79
N ASP A 72 -9.23 4.42 5.02
CA ASP A 72 -9.93 3.37 4.28
C ASP A 72 -9.09 2.10 4.32
N ILE A 73 -9.44 1.23 5.26
CA ILE A 73 -8.64 0.03 5.50
C ILE A 73 -8.70 -0.95 4.32
N ASN A 74 -9.86 -1.08 3.69
CA ASN A 74 -10.00 -2.01 2.57
C ASN A 74 -9.16 -1.60 1.38
N ASN A 75 -9.19 -0.32 1.03
CA ASN A 75 -8.37 0.18 -0.06
C ASN A 75 -6.88 0.17 0.29
N MET A 76 -6.52 0.38 1.55
CA MET A 76 -5.13 0.29 1.96
C MET A 76 -4.60 -1.14 1.84
N GLU A 77 -5.39 -2.13 2.25
CA GLU A 77 -5.05 -3.55 2.09
C GLU A 77 -4.87 -3.92 0.62
N ARG A 78 -5.82 -3.50 -0.21
CA ARG A 78 -5.76 -3.77 -1.66
C ARG A 78 -4.51 -3.15 -2.28
N LEU A 79 -4.19 -1.93 -1.90
CA LEU A 79 -3.04 -1.20 -2.43
C LEU A 79 -1.74 -1.88 -2.06
N ILE A 80 -1.57 -2.27 -0.79
CA ILE A 80 -0.37 -2.98 -0.33
C ILE A 80 -0.23 -4.32 -1.06
N HIS A 81 -1.33 -5.05 -1.19
CA HIS A 81 -1.31 -6.33 -1.90
C HIS A 81 -0.87 -6.15 -3.34
N LEU A 82 -1.39 -5.13 -4.02
CA LEU A 82 -1.02 -4.85 -5.40
C LEU A 82 0.47 -4.51 -5.54
N PHE A 83 1.00 -3.67 -4.66
CA PHE A 83 2.41 -3.30 -4.72
C PHE A 83 3.32 -4.48 -4.45
N ILE A 84 2.99 -5.33 -3.48
CA ILE A 84 3.79 -6.51 -3.19
C ILE A 84 3.70 -7.50 -4.34
N SER A 85 2.52 -7.66 -4.91
CA SER A 85 2.34 -8.52 -6.09
C SER A 85 3.19 -8.04 -7.25
N ASP A 86 3.25 -6.73 -7.49
CA ASP A 86 4.09 -6.15 -8.54
C ASP A 86 5.57 -6.42 -8.27
N MET A 87 6.02 -6.24 -7.04
CA MET A 87 7.43 -6.47 -6.68
C MET A 87 7.82 -7.94 -6.77
N SER A 88 6.91 -8.85 -6.43
CA SER A 88 7.16 -10.29 -6.49
C SER A 88 6.85 -10.87 -7.86
N LYS A 89 6.45 -10.04 -8.82
CA LYS A 89 6.08 -10.43 -10.19
C LYS A 89 4.95 -11.46 -10.20
N GLY A 90 3.98 -11.26 -9.30
CA GLY A 90 2.83 -12.13 -9.18
C GLY A 90 3.06 -13.42 -8.41
N ASN A 91 4.29 -13.65 -7.96
CA ASN A 91 4.67 -14.88 -7.26
C ASN A 91 4.67 -14.63 -5.74
N ILE A 92 3.49 -14.52 -5.16
CA ILE A 92 3.33 -14.21 -3.74
C ILE A 92 3.70 -15.45 -2.92
N ARG A 93 4.65 -15.28 -2.01
CA ARG A 93 5.11 -16.32 -1.08
C ARG A 93 5.03 -15.81 0.35
N PRO A 94 4.96 -16.71 1.34
CA PRO A 94 5.06 -16.29 2.72
C PRO A 94 6.31 -15.43 2.93
N ALA A 95 6.17 -14.32 3.63
CA ALA A 95 7.25 -13.36 3.79
C ALA A 95 7.18 -12.71 5.16
N ASP A 96 8.31 -12.20 5.63
CA ASP A 96 8.38 -11.37 6.81
C ASP A 96 8.21 -9.92 6.40
N PHE A 97 7.45 -9.17 7.19
CA PHE A 97 7.19 -7.76 6.93
C PHE A 97 7.65 -6.91 8.10
N TYR A 98 8.40 -5.87 7.79
CA TYR A 98 8.85 -4.87 8.74
C TYR A 98 8.23 -3.54 8.36
N ILE A 99 7.44 -2.96 9.27
CA ILE A 99 6.64 -1.79 8.95
C ILE A 99 7.10 -0.60 9.79
N ALA A 100 7.42 0.50 9.12
CA ALA A 100 7.68 1.76 9.78
C ALA A 100 6.36 2.52 9.90
N VAL A 101 6.00 2.85 11.13
CA VAL A 101 4.76 3.59 11.41
C VAL A 101 5.13 4.88 12.16
N PRO A 102 4.25 5.90 12.14
CA PRO A 102 4.48 7.12 12.92
C PRO A 102 4.69 6.81 14.40
N THR A 103 5.57 7.56 15.05
CA THR A 103 5.96 7.30 16.43
C THR A 103 4.91 7.72 17.47
N ASP A 104 4.02 8.62 17.10
CA ASP A 104 3.02 9.21 18.00
C ASP A 104 1.62 8.64 17.78
N ILE A 105 1.53 7.40 17.30
CA ILE A 105 0.24 6.75 17.12
C ILE A 105 -0.20 6.02 18.39
N THR A 106 -1.52 5.83 18.52
CA THR A 106 -2.09 5.08 19.64
C THR A 106 -1.91 3.58 19.46
N GLU A 107 -2.16 2.83 20.54
CA GLU A 107 -2.12 1.35 20.47
C GLU A 107 -3.18 0.80 19.51
N VAL A 108 -4.33 1.45 19.44
CA VAL A 108 -5.40 1.07 18.50
C VAL A 108 -4.92 1.24 17.06
N GLU A 109 -4.25 2.35 16.76
CA GLU A 109 -3.72 2.61 15.44
C GLU A 109 -2.61 1.62 15.08
N LYS A 110 -1.73 1.29 16.03
CA LYS A 110 -0.70 0.26 15.82
C LYS A 110 -1.33 -1.07 15.45
N ARG A 111 -2.39 -1.45 16.15
CA ARG A 111 -3.09 -2.71 15.87
C ARG A 111 -3.71 -2.69 14.49
N ALA A 112 -4.25 -1.56 14.07
CA ALA A 112 -4.81 -1.41 12.73
C ALA A 112 -3.76 -1.63 11.65
N PHE A 113 -2.56 -1.07 11.82
CA PHE A 113 -1.47 -1.30 10.89
C PHE A 113 -1.02 -2.76 10.87
N TYR A 114 -0.94 -3.38 12.04
CA TYR A 114 -0.57 -4.79 12.14
C TYR A 114 -1.57 -5.68 11.38
N ASP A 115 -2.86 -5.48 11.64
CA ASP A 115 -3.92 -6.27 11.01
C ASP A 115 -3.95 -6.04 9.50
N LEU A 116 -3.69 -4.82 9.07
CA LEU A 116 -3.62 -4.45 7.66
C LEU A 116 -2.63 -5.33 6.89
N ILE A 117 -1.42 -5.46 7.43
CA ILE A 117 -0.37 -6.24 6.76
C ILE A 117 -0.65 -7.73 6.85
N LYS A 118 -1.16 -8.18 7.99
CA LYS A 118 -1.47 -9.58 8.19
C LYS A 118 -2.53 -10.07 7.19
N ASP A 119 -3.50 -9.21 6.88
CA ASP A 119 -4.62 -9.57 6.01
C ASP A 119 -4.37 -9.25 4.53
N ALA A 120 -3.31 -8.53 4.23
CA ALA A 120 -2.97 -8.14 2.86
C ALA A 120 -2.44 -9.30 2.00
#